data_019003938d050ceeb97dcf0812eb0935
#
_entry.id   019003938d050ceeb97dcf0812eb0935
#
_cell.length_a   1.000
_cell.length_b   1.000
_cell.length_c   1.000
_cell.angle_alpha   90.00
_cell.angle_beta   90.00
_cell.angle_gamma   90.00
#
_symmetry.space_group_name_H-M   'P 1'
#
loop_
_entity.id
_entity.type
_entity.pdbx_description
1 polymer ?
#
loop_
_entity_poly.entity_id
_entity_poly.type
_entity_poly.pdbx_seq_one_letter_code
_entity_poly.pdbx_strand_id
1 'polypeptide(L)'
;MSYNLCDKARQLEPYDPVEGTYRVRLDANESFLLPTVSDREAMADIVQGVAFNRYPDPLAHDLCAAFGKLYGVDPALVTAGNGSDELISVIFSTFLHKGDTVLTVAPDFSMYRFYTSITENPCLTLQKDADMRIDVDEVIATIREKGVRLFIFSNPCNPTSVGLDRDSVRRIIRETDALIVLDEAYMDFWDQSLLDEVAAYDNLIILRTCSKMLGMAALRCGFAVANATLTGILRAAKSPYNVNSVTQSLAALVLSNPAYMAEYKPLLLASRTMLWEGFAALEQEGLVERVYPTCTNFVFVKTDRAMAIQEFLKDRGIIIRRFGEHYLRITAGTQAENREVLDVIAFMLRKEKEDRHA
;
A
#
# COMPACT_ATOMS: atom_id res chain seq x y z
N MET A 1 -39.10 -19.34 2.22
CA MET A 1 -37.91 -19.72 2.99
C MET A 1 -36.82 -18.73 2.72
N SER A 2 -36.30 -18.04 3.73
CA SER A 2 -35.13 -17.14 3.57
C SER A 2 -33.83 -17.94 3.72
N TYR A 3 -32.84 -17.64 2.90
CA TYR A 3 -31.49 -18.21 3.04
C TYR A 3 -30.90 -17.83 4.40
N ASN A 4 -30.37 -18.80 5.14
CA ASN A 4 -29.77 -18.56 6.44
C ASN A 4 -28.27 -18.24 6.26
N LEU A 5 -27.93 -16.95 6.37
CA LEU A 5 -26.53 -16.50 6.28
C LEU A 5 -25.69 -17.08 7.43
N CYS A 6 -24.44 -17.45 7.14
CA CYS A 6 -23.46 -17.78 8.17
C CYS A 6 -23.05 -16.51 8.94
N ASP A 7 -22.52 -16.69 10.16
CA ASP A 7 -22.23 -15.57 11.07
C ASP A 7 -21.20 -14.58 10.47
N LYS A 8 -20.16 -15.08 9.80
CA LYS A 8 -19.18 -14.20 9.16
C LYS A 8 -19.81 -13.33 8.07
N ALA A 9 -20.75 -13.85 7.28
CA ALA A 9 -21.41 -13.08 6.25
C ALA A 9 -22.32 -11.97 6.82
N ARG A 10 -22.89 -12.19 8.01
CA ARG A 10 -23.70 -11.18 8.73
C ARG A 10 -22.85 -10.03 9.29
N GLN A 11 -21.58 -10.25 9.55
CA GLN A 11 -20.65 -9.28 10.14
C GLN A 11 -19.87 -8.47 9.11
N LEU A 12 -20.02 -8.78 7.81
CA LEU A 12 -19.32 -8.05 6.76
C LEU A 12 -19.95 -6.66 6.59
N GLU A 13 -19.10 -5.66 6.71
CA GLU A 13 -19.44 -4.27 6.39
C GLU A 13 -18.87 -3.92 5.02
N PRO A 14 -19.61 -3.22 4.16
CA PRO A 14 -19.09 -2.71 2.89
C PRO A 14 -17.91 -1.76 3.16
N TYR A 15 -16.93 -1.77 2.25
CA TYR A 15 -15.92 -0.69 2.25
C TYR A 15 -16.63 0.65 2.02
N ASP A 16 -16.40 1.59 2.93
CA ASP A 16 -16.97 2.94 2.88
C ASP A 16 -15.94 3.92 2.26
N PRO A 17 -16.00 4.15 0.93
CA PRO A 17 -15.15 5.14 0.28
C PRO A 17 -15.63 6.54 0.65
N VAL A 18 -14.71 7.50 0.61
CA VAL A 18 -15.11 8.90 0.74
C VAL A 18 -15.91 9.30 -0.50
N GLU A 19 -17.23 9.44 -0.33
CA GLU A 19 -18.14 9.84 -1.40
C GLU A 19 -18.03 11.34 -1.70
N GLY A 20 -18.30 11.71 -2.95
CA GLY A 20 -18.36 13.09 -3.40
C GLY A 20 -17.29 13.44 -4.43
N THR A 21 -17.50 14.60 -5.07
CA THR A 21 -16.54 15.21 -6.00
C THR A 21 -15.73 16.27 -5.27
N TYR A 22 -14.44 16.08 -5.22
CA TYR A 22 -13.50 17.00 -4.59
C TYR A 22 -12.55 17.56 -5.64
N ARG A 23 -12.24 18.84 -5.51
CA ARG A 23 -11.30 19.52 -6.39
C ARG A 23 -9.86 19.03 -6.19
N VAL A 24 -9.50 18.72 -4.94
CA VAL A 24 -8.18 18.18 -4.55
C VAL A 24 -8.39 16.89 -3.77
N ARG A 25 -7.82 15.80 -4.26
CA ARG A 25 -7.92 14.47 -3.64
C ARG A 25 -6.56 13.97 -3.17
N LEU A 26 -6.35 14.00 -1.85
CA LEU A 26 -5.12 13.57 -1.20
C LEU A 26 -5.38 12.49 -0.13
N ASP A 27 -6.41 11.66 -0.36
CA ASP A 27 -6.91 10.65 0.59
C ASP A 27 -6.50 9.21 0.27
N ALA A 28 -6.20 8.89 -1.01
CA ALA A 28 -6.06 7.51 -1.49
C ALA A 28 -4.63 7.08 -1.85
N ASN A 29 -3.63 7.91 -1.56
CA ASN A 29 -2.22 7.65 -1.90
C ASN A 29 -2.00 7.39 -3.40
N GLU A 30 -2.78 8.08 -4.24
CA GLU A 30 -2.63 8.04 -5.68
C GLU A 30 -1.48 8.95 -6.14
N SER A 31 -0.95 8.68 -7.32
CA SER A 31 0.01 9.57 -7.97
C SER A 31 -0.71 10.76 -8.62
N PHE A 32 -0.17 11.95 -8.48
CA PHE A 32 -0.65 13.13 -9.22
C PHE A 32 -0.12 13.18 -10.65
N LEU A 33 0.85 12.32 -11.00
CA LEU A 33 1.42 12.25 -12.34
C LEU A 33 0.52 11.39 -13.25
N LEU A 34 0.31 11.92 -14.46
CA LEU A 34 -0.40 11.22 -15.52
C LEU A 34 0.62 10.72 -16.56
N PRO A 35 0.30 9.64 -17.29
CA PRO A 35 1.09 9.24 -18.46
C PRO A 35 1.24 10.40 -19.44
N THR A 36 2.40 10.49 -20.09
CA THR A 36 2.67 11.51 -21.12
C THR A 36 1.68 11.37 -22.30
N VAL A 37 1.66 12.34 -23.21
CA VAL A 37 0.83 12.26 -24.42
C VAL A 37 1.24 11.04 -25.25
N SER A 38 2.53 10.83 -25.47
CA SER A 38 3.03 9.68 -26.25
C SER A 38 2.73 8.35 -25.57
N ASP A 39 2.78 8.28 -24.24
CA ASP A 39 2.38 7.06 -23.50
C ASP A 39 0.89 6.77 -23.71
N ARG A 40 0.03 7.79 -23.65
CA ARG A 40 -1.43 7.62 -23.86
C ARG A 40 -1.75 7.20 -25.28
N GLU A 41 -1.02 7.69 -26.29
CA GLU A 41 -1.14 7.24 -27.69
C GLU A 41 -0.74 5.77 -27.81
N ALA A 42 0.42 5.37 -27.27
CA ALA A 42 0.85 3.98 -27.24
C ALA A 42 -0.15 3.07 -26.49
N MET A 43 -0.73 3.53 -25.38
CA MET A 43 -1.78 2.81 -24.66
C MET A 43 -3.04 2.63 -25.51
N ALA A 44 -3.45 3.66 -26.26
CA ALA A 44 -4.61 3.58 -27.15
C ALA A 44 -4.38 2.55 -28.29
N ASP A 45 -3.20 2.53 -28.89
CA ASP A 45 -2.85 1.57 -29.92
C ASP A 45 -2.86 0.13 -29.38
N ILE A 46 -2.35 -0.10 -28.17
CA ILE A 46 -2.40 -1.40 -27.50
C ILE A 46 -3.85 -1.85 -27.33
N VAL A 47 -4.72 -0.97 -26.82
CA VAL A 47 -6.13 -1.31 -26.57
C VAL A 47 -6.86 -1.65 -27.88
N GLN A 48 -6.56 -0.94 -28.98
CA GLN A 48 -7.12 -1.26 -30.29
C GLN A 48 -6.68 -2.64 -30.82
N GLY A 49 -5.46 -3.08 -30.45
CA GLY A 49 -4.93 -4.39 -30.84
C GLY A 49 -5.43 -5.57 -30.00
N VAL A 50 -6.17 -5.33 -28.89
CA VAL A 50 -6.63 -6.41 -28.02
C VAL A 50 -7.73 -7.24 -28.68
N ALA A 51 -7.54 -8.55 -28.72
CA ALA A 51 -8.55 -9.51 -29.16
C ALA A 51 -9.55 -9.78 -28.02
N PHE A 52 -10.55 -8.90 -27.86
CA PHE A 52 -11.52 -8.95 -26.77
C PHE A 52 -12.37 -10.24 -26.67
N ASN A 53 -12.39 -11.02 -27.74
CA ASN A 53 -13.06 -12.32 -27.82
C ASN A 53 -12.16 -13.51 -27.39
N ARG A 54 -10.98 -13.24 -26.88
CA ARG A 54 -10.00 -14.25 -26.42
C ARG A 54 -9.64 -14.04 -24.95
N TYR A 55 -9.38 -15.15 -24.27
CA TYR A 55 -8.80 -15.09 -22.92
C TYR A 55 -7.37 -14.55 -22.95
N PRO A 56 -6.94 -13.86 -21.88
CA PRO A 56 -5.56 -13.42 -21.72
C PRO A 56 -4.60 -14.59 -21.50
N ASP A 57 -3.29 -14.29 -21.50
CA ASP A 57 -2.29 -15.25 -21.00
C ASP A 57 -2.55 -15.56 -19.51
N PRO A 58 -2.79 -16.84 -19.15
CA PRO A 58 -3.11 -17.22 -17.77
C PRO A 58 -1.96 -16.98 -16.79
N LEU A 59 -0.72 -16.94 -17.27
CA LEU A 59 0.48 -16.69 -16.44
C LEU A 59 1.04 -15.28 -16.61
N ALA A 60 0.46 -14.46 -17.50
CA ALA A 60 0.87 -13.09 -17.77
C ALA A 60 2.39 -12.97 -18.03
N HIS A 61 2.94 -13.84 -18.91
CA HIS A 61 4.39 -13.98 -19.13
C HIS A 61 5.06 -12.67 -19.47
N ASP A 62 4.53 -11.90 -20.43
CA ASP A 62 5.13 -10.63 -20.86
C ASP A 62 5.10 -9.59 -19.72
N LEU A 63 4.02 -9.56 -18.95
CA LEU A 63 3.89 -8.70 -17.80
C LEU A 63 4.90 -9.06 -16.68
N CYS A 64 5.03 -10.35 -16.37
CA CYS A 64 6.01 -10.84 -15.39
C CYS A 64 7.45 -10.62 -15.89
N ALA A 65 7.72 -10.77 -17.19
CA ALA A 65 9.02 -10.48 -17.80
C ALA A 65 9.38 -8.99 -17.69
N ALA A 66 8.42 -8.08 -17.95
CA ALA A 66 8.61 -6.64 -17.81
C ALA A 66 8.90 -6.26 -16.34
N PHE A 67 8.16 -6.85 -15.38
CA PHE A 67 8.43 -6.68 -13.96
C PHE A 67 9.83 -7.17 -13.58
N GLY A 68 10.16 -8.39 -13.97
CA GLY A 68 11.47 -8.99 -13.70
C GLY A 68 12.64 -8.15 -14.22
N LYS A 69 12.49 -7.62 -15.45
CA LYS A 69 13.49 -6.73 -16.04
C LYS A 69 13.65 -5.40 -15.27
N LEU A 70 12.53 -4.79 -14.85
CA LEU A 70 12.57 -3.51 -14.12
C LEU A 70 13.22 -3.66 -12.74
N TYR A 71 12.90 -4.74 -12.02
CA TYR A 71 13.30 -4.93 -10.62
C TYR A 71 14.47 -5.90 -10.43
N GLY A 72 15.04 -6.46 -11.51
CA GLY A 72 16.16 -7.40 -11.42
C GLY A 72 15.81 -8.76 -10.84
N VAL A 73 14.57 -9.24 -11.02
CA VAL A 73 14.07 -10.50 -10.49
C VAL A 73 13.77 -11.48 -11.59
N ASP A 74 14.02 -12.79 -11.36
CA ASP A 74 13.63 -13.83 -12.30
C ASP A 74 12.10 -13.82 -12.49
N PRO A 75 11.59 -13.63 -13.72
CA PRO A 75 10.15 -13.68 -14.01
C PRO A 75 9.48 -14.99 -13.59
N ALA A 76 10.23 -16.08 -13.49
CA ALA A 76 9.70 -17.35 -12.99
C ALA A 76 9.24 -17.28 -11.52
N LEU A 77 9.73 -16.31 -10.75
CA LEU A 77 9.38 -16.09 -9.34
C LEU A 77 8.25 -15.05 -9.14
N VAL A 78 7.65 -14.56 -10.23
CA VAL A 78 6.64 -13.50 -10.20
C VAL A 78 5.26 -14.05 -10.51
N THR A 79 4.26 -13.68 -9.71
CA THR A 79 2.84 -13.98 -9.96
C THR A 79 2.06 -12.67 -10.05
N ALA A 80 1.37 -12.44 -11.16
CA ALA A 80 0.53 -11.26 -11.37
C ALA A 80 -0.89 -11.45 -10.82
N GLY A 81 -1.47 -10.36 -10.28
CA GLY A 81 -2.84 -10.31 -9.75
C GLY A 81 -3.56 -9.00 -10.03
N ASN A 82 -4.88 -8.98 -9.80
CA ASN A 82 -5.71 -7.78 -9.88
C ASN A 82 -5.46 -6.83 -8.68
N GLY A 83 -4.30 -6.20 -8.67
CA GLY A 83 -3.76 -5.50 -7.52
C GLY A 83 -3.17 -6.49 -6.50
N SER A 84 -2.43 -5.96 -5.53
CA SER A 84 -1.94 -6.75 -4.40
C SER A 84 -3.08 -7.29 -3.53
N ASP A 85 -4.24 -6.63 -3.50
CA ASP A 85 -5.42 -7.06 -2.73
C ASP A 85 -5.90 -8.46 -3.13
N GLU A 86 -5.99 -8.78 -4.43
CA GLU A 86 -6.34 -10.13 -4.87
C GLU A 86 -5.31 -11.15 -4.38
N LEU A 87 -4.02 -10.80 -4.46
CA LEU A 87 -2.94 -11.69 -4.04
C LEU A 87 -2.95 -11.94 -2.54
N ILE A 88 -3.30 -10.94 -1.72
CA ILE A 88 -3.52 -11.14 -0.28
C ILE A 88 -4.65 -12.15 -0.06
N SER A 89 -5.77 -12.01 -0.76
CA SER A 89 -6.89 -12.97 -0.69
C SER A 89 -6.46 -14.40 -1.08
N VAL A 90 -5.68 -14.53 -2.15
CA VAL A 90 -5.12 -15.82 -2.58
C VAL A 90 -4.19 -16.42 -1.51
N ILE A 91 -3.30 -15.60 -0.94
CA ILE A 91 -2.38 -16.03 0.12
C ILE A 91 -3.17 -16.55 1.32
N PHE A 92 -4.13 -15.79 1.84
CA PHE A 92 -4.92 -16.18 3.01
C PHE A 92 -5.72 -17.46 2.77
N SER A 93 -6.34 -17.60 1.61
CA SER A 93 -7.16 -18.77 1.27
C SER A 93 -6.33 -20.03 0.99
N THR A 94 -5.04 -19.87 0.65
CA THR A 94 -4.18 -20.98 0.20
C THR A 94 -3.25 -21.49 1.29
N PHE A 95 -2.64 -20.59 2.06
CA PHE A 95 -1.59 -20.96 3.02
C PHE A 95 -2.08 -21.09 4.47
N LEU A 96 -3.35 -20.78 4.73
CA LEU A 96 -3.96 -20.87 6.05
C LEU A 96 -5.09 -21.89 6.08
N HIS A 97 -5.15 -22.66 7.15
CA HIS A 97 -6.35 -23.39 7.55
C HIS A 97 -7.22 -22.50 8.45
N LYS A 98 -8.53 -22.78 8.48
CA LYS A 98 -9.42 -22.15 9.45
C LYS A 98 -8.88 -22.36 10.88
N GLY A 99 -8.73 -21.27 11.62
CA GLY A 99 -8.22 -21.29 12.99
C GLY A 99 -6.70 -21.11 13.11
N ASP A 100 -5.94 -21.11 12.02
CA ASP A 100 -4.53 -20.72 12.05
C ASP A 100 -4.38 -19.27 12.52
N THR A 101 -3.41 -19.02 13.39
CA THR A 101 -3.18 -17.69 13.93
C THR A 101 -2.42 -16.81 12.95
N VAL A 102 -2.95 -15.65 12.67
CA VAL A 102 -2.30 -14.57 11.88
C VAL A 102 -1.83 -13.47 12.82
N LEU A 103 -0.65 -12.93 12.56
CA LEU A 103 -0.11 -11.75 13.22
C LEU A 103 -0.12 -10.57 12.26
N THR A 104 -0.45 -9.40 12.77
CA THR A 104 -0.22 -8.11 12.10
C THR A 104 0.20 -7.06 13.14
N VAL A 105 0.51 -5.87 12.71
CA VAL A 105 0.85 -4.73 13.58
C VAL A 105 -0.19 -3.63 13.44
N ALA A 106 -0.27 -2.72 14.40
CA ALA A 106 -1.20 -1.59 14.33
C ALA A 106 -0.52 -0.28 14.75
N PRO A 107 -0.83 0.82 14.05
CA PRO A 107 -1.69 0.90 12.85
C PRO A 107 -1.01 0.33 11.61
N ASP A 108 -1.78 -0.34 10.74
CA ASP A 108 -1.36 -0.85 9.43
C ASP A 108 -2.57 -0.93 8.48
N PHE A 109 -2.39 -1.49 7.29
CA PHE A 109 -3.42 -1.59 6.27
C PHE A 109 -4.58 -2.47 6.75
N SER A 110 -5.77 -1.89 6.82
CA SER A 110 -6.95 -2.52 7.43
C SER A 110 -7.41 -3.82 6.75
N MET A 111 -7.06 -3.99 5.47
CA MET A 111 -7.46 -5.18 4.71
C MET A 111 -6.84 -6.47 5.24
N TYR A 112 -5.71 -6.42 5.94
CA TYR A 112 -5.14 -7.64 6.55
C TYR A 112 -6.11 -8.23 7.58
N ARG A 113 -6.66 -7.41 8.47
CA ARG A 113 -7.68 -7.85 9.45
C ARG A 113 -8.99 -8.25 8.79
N PHE A 114 -9.37 -7.58 7.71
CA PHE A 114 -10.55 -7.97 6.93
C PHE A 114 -10.40 -9.39 6.37
N TYR A 115 -9.25 -9.73 5.78
CA TYR A 115 -9.03 -11.08 5.25
C TYR A 115 -8.96 -12.14 6.35
N THR A 116 -8.41 -11.85 7.54
CA THR A 116 -8.47 -12.79 8.67
C THR A 116 -9.91 -13.10 9.08
N SER A 117 -10.80 -12.09 9.06
CA SER A 117 -12.22 -12.27 9.36
C SER A 117 -12.92 -13.16 8.32
N ILE A 118 -12.66 -12.94 7.02
CA ILE A 118 -13.25 -13.75 5.94
C ILE A 118 -12.78 -15.21 6.01
N THR A 119 -11.51 -15.47 6.30
CA THR A 119 -10.94 -16.80 6.37
C THR A 119 -11.11 -17.46 7.74
N GLU A 120 -11.76 -16.76 8.69
CA GLU A 120 -12.02 -17.24 10.06
C GLU A 120 -10.73 -17.60 10.82
N ASN A 121 -9.70 -16.76 10.66
CA ASN A 121 -8.42 -16.88 11.32
C ASN A 121 -8.31 -15.92 12.52
N PRO A 122 -7.91 -16.38 13.71
CA PRO A 122 -7.58 -15.49 14.81
C PRO A 122 -6.48 -14.50 14.41
N CYS A 123 -6.69 -13.21 14.68
CA CYS A 123 -5.75 -12.16 14.37
C CYS A 123 -5.15 -11.56 15.63
N LEU A 124 -3.88 -11.81 15.87
CA LEU A 124 -3.10 -11.11 16.87
C LEU A 124 -2.62 -9.77 16.28
N THR A 125 -2.59 -8.74 17.10
CA THR A 125 -2.16 -7.41 16.66
C THR A 125 -1.21 -6.82 17.69
N LEU A 126 0.06 -6.62 17.32
CA LEU A 126 1.02 -5.89 18.13
C LEU A 126 0.91 -4.39 17.85
N GLN A 127 1.00 -3.59 18.90
CA GLN A 127 0.97 -2.15 18.76
C GLN A 127 2.36 -1.62 18.45
N LYS A 128 2.45 -0.71 17.49
CA LYS A 128 3.69 0.04 17.25
C LYS A 128 3.93 1.01 18.40
N ASP A 129 5.18 1.38 18.63
CA ASP A 129 5.56 2.35 19.64
C ASP A 129 5.06 3.78 19.30
N ALA A 130 5.40 4.75 20.16
CA ALA A 130 5.04 6.16 19.96
C ALA A 130 5.69 6.77 18.71
N ASP A 131 6.77 6.18 18.21
CA ASP A 131 7.46 6.54 16.97
C ASP A 131 6.96 5.78 15.75
N MET A 132 5.87 4.99 15.92
CA MET A 132 5.29 4.13 14.90
C MET A 132 6.26 3.03 14.40
N ARG A 133 7.18 2.59 15.25
CA ARG A 133 8.14 1.53 14.96
C ARG A 133 7.61 0.18 15.43
N ILE A 134 8.06 -0.87 14.75
CA ILE A 134 7.81 -2.26 15.11
C ILE A 134 8.93 -2.73 16.04
N ASP A 135 8.55 -3.34 17.17
CA ASP A 135 9.49 -4.06 18.01
C ASP A 135 9.75 -5.45 17.42
N VAL A 136 10.94 -5.65 16.87
CA VAL A 136 11.33 -6.89 16.18
C VAL A 136 11.42 -8.06 17.14
N ASP A 137 11.90 -7.83 18.35
CA ASP A 137 12.06 -8.89 19.37
C ASP A 137 10.69 -9.36 19.86
N GLU A 138 9.76 -8.43 20.06
CA GLU A 138 8.36 -8.74 20.40
C GLU A 138 7.65 -9.52 19.28
N VAL A 139 7.86 -9.14 18.02
CA VAL A 139 7.33 -9.87 16.85
C VAL A 139 7.83 -11.31 16.84
N ILE A 140 9.15 -11.52 16.93
CA ILE A 140 9.76 -12.85 16.90
C ILE A 140 9.27 -13.70 18.08
N ALA A 141 9.26 -13.15 19.29
CA ALA A 141 8.76 -13.82 20.48
C ALA A 141 7.29 -14.22 20.32
N THR A 142 6.43 -13.31 19.86
CA THR A 142 5.01 -13.57 19.64
C THR A 142 4.77 -14.65 18.60
N ILE A 143 5.52 -14.64 17.49
CA ILE A 143 5.40 -15.68 16.44
C ILE A 143 5.70 -17.05 17.04
N ARG A 144 6.80 -17.18 17.79
CA ARG A 144 7.25 -18.46 18.39
C ARG A 144 6.30 -18.93 19.49
N GLU A 145 5.92 -18.06 20.43
CA GLU A 145 5.13 -18.41 21.61
C GLU A 145 3.66 -18.72 21.28
N LYS A 146 3.09 -18.02 20.29
CA LYS A 146 1.69 -18.16 19.92
C LYS A 146 1.45 -19.08 18.72
N GLY A 147 2.51 -19.67 18.15
CA GLY A 147 2.40 -20.54 16.99
C GLY A 147 1.78 -19.82 15.77
N VAL A 148 2.18 -18.57 15.55
CA VAL A 148 1.70 -17.77 14.41
C VAL A 148 2.04 -18.46 13.11
N ARG A 149 1.05 -18.66 12.25
CA ARG A 149 1.23 -19.30 10.96
C ARG A 149 1.61 -18.33 9.85
N LEU A 150 1.11 -17.11 9.92
CA LEU A 150 1.36 -16.05 8.94
C LEU A 150 1.53 -14.71 9.65
N PHE A 151 2.58 -13.96 9.32
CA PHE A 151 2.76 -12.58 9.71
C PHE A 151 2.71 -11.69 8.47
N ILE A 152 1.79 -10.72 8.44
CA ILE A 152 1.64 -9.76 7.35
C ILE A 152 1.75 -8.34 7.86
N PHE A 153 2.56 -7.52 7.17
CA PHE A 153 2.69 -6.10 7.46
C PHE A 153 3.16 -5.32 6.23
N SER A 154 2.82 -4.03 6.18
CA SER A 154 3.29 -3.14 5.11
C SER A 154 4.63 -2.51 5.46
N ASN A 155 5.56 -2.50 4.50
CA ASN A 155 6.88 -1.91 4.65
C ASN A 155 7.35 -1.24 3.34
N PRO A 156 7.42 0.11 3.30
CA PRO A 156 7.01 1.08 4.31
C PRO A 156 5.52 1.05 4.62
N CYS A 157 5.16 1.44 5.86
CA CYS A 157 3.82 1.26 6.37
C CYS A 157 2.80 2.28 5.83
N ASN A 158 1.62 1.81 5.52
CA ASN A 158 0.41 2.61 5.38
C ASN A 158 -0.51 2.33 6.60
N PRO A 159 -0.80 3.32 7.49
CA PRO A 159 -0.76 4.76 7.22
C PRO A 159 0.45 5.52 7.77
N THR A 160 1.34 4.90 8.52
CA THR A 160 2.33 5.62 9.35
C THR A 160 3.50 6.21 8.58
N SER A 161 3.73 5.78 7.34
CA SER A 161 4.86 6.17 6.50
C SER A 161 6.25 5.71 6.99
N VAL A 162 6.32 5.10 8.16
CA VAL A 162 7.56 4.61 8.76
C VAL A 162 7.88 3.22 8.21
N GLY A 163 9.15 2.97 7.91
CA GLY A 163 9.64 1.69 7.44
C GLY A 163 10.49 0.97 8.48
N LEU A 164 10.55 -0.35 8.36
CA LEU A 164 11.47 -1.24 9.07
C LEU A 164 12.64 -1.56 8.13
N ASP A 165 13.87 -1.40 8.61
CA ASP A 165 15.06 -1.63 7.81
C ASP A 165 15.21 -3.10 7.38
N ARG A 166 16.00 -3.30 6.35
CA ARG A 166 16.23 -4.56 5.67
C ARG A 166 16.79 -5.66 6.60
N ASP A 167 17.69 -5.29 7.51
CA ASP A 167 18.31 -6.25 8.43
C ASP A 167 17.32 -6.71 9.50
N SER A 168 16.50 -5.81 9.99
CA SER A 168 15.40 -6.13 10.90
C SER A 168 14.37 -7.08 10.26
N VAL A 169 14.02 -6.85 9.00
CA VAL A 169 13.12 -7.77 8.26
C VAL A 169 13.79 -9.14 8.06
N ARG A 170 15.09 -9.19 7.72
CA ARG A 170 15.84 -10.44 7.61
C ARG A 170 15.85 -11.24 8.91
N ARG A 171 15.96 -10.56 10.05
CA ARG A 171 15.89 -11.23 11.36
C ARG A 171 14.55 -11.91 11.56
N ILE A 172 13.44 -11.23 11.30
CA ILE A 172 12.09 -11.81 11.44
C ILE A 172 11.97 -13.06 10.56
N ILE A 173 12.40 -13.01 9.30
CA ILE A 173 12.32 -14.13 8.35
C ILE A 173 13.14 -15.32 8.84
N ARG A 174 14.39 -15.08 9.26
CA ARG A 174 15.34 -16.15 9.63
C ARG A 174 15.08 -16.76 11.01
N GLU A 175 14.52 -15.96 11.91
CA GLU A 175 14.31 -16.40 13.29
C GLU A 175 12.90 -16.95 13.53
N THR A 176 12.05 -17.08 12.50
CA THR A 176 10.68 -17.60 12.65
C THR A 176 10.32 -18.59 11.54
N ASP A 177 9.38 -19.49 11.85
CA ASP A 177 8.86 -20.48 10.90
C ASP A 177 7.52 -20.03 10.27
N ALA A 178 7.02 -18.85 10.61
CA ALA A 178 5.80 -18.30 10.02
C ALA A 178 6.04 -17.88 8.56
N LEU A 179 5.01 -17.96 7.73
CA LEU A 179 5.02 -17.32 6.42
C LEU A 179 5.01 -15.80 6.61
N ILE A 180 6.03 -15.12 6.13
CA ILE A 180 6.14 -13.67 6.17
C ILE A 180 5.61 -13.10 4.86
N VAL A 181 4.56 -12.30 4.93
CA VAL A 181 4.00 -11.56 3.80
C VAL A 181 4.39 -10.09 3.96
N LEU A 182 5.38 -9.68 3.18
CA LEU A 182 5.93 -8.33 3.20
C LEU A 182 5.26 -7.49 2.11
N ASP A 183 4.37 -6.58 2.52
CA ASP A 183 3.69 -5.69 1.57
C ASP A 183 4.56 -4.47 1.27
N GLU A 184 5.25 -4.53 0.13
CA GLU A 184 6.13 -3.49 -0.38
C GLU A 184 5.42 -2.53 -1.36
N ALA A 185 4.13 -2.27 -1.20
CA ALA A 185 3.38 -1.37 -2.09
C ALA A 185 3.97 0.05 -2.20
N TYR A 186 4.74 0.49 -1.22
CA TYR A 186 5.40 1.80 -1.18
C TYR A 186 6.92 1.73 -1.29
N MET A 187 7.51 0.55 -1.48
CA MET A 187 8.96 0.37 -1.44
C MET A 187 9.71 1.10 -2.58
N ASP A 188 9.03 1.42 -3.68
CA ASP A 188 9.64 2.23 -4.75
C ASP A 188 10.02 3.66 -4.30
N PHE A 189 9.45 4.13 -3.18
CA PHE A 189 9.82 5.41 -2.55
C PHE A 189 10.97 5.27 -1.55
N TRP A 190 11.45 4.05 -1.30
CA TRP A 190 12.51 3.72 -0.37
C TRP A 190 13.49 2.70 -0.99
N ASP A 191 14.52 2.26 -0.26
CA ASP A 191 15.63 1.44 -0.77
C ASP A 191 15.90 0.16 0.06
N GLN A 192 14.93 -0.28 0.88
CA GLN A 192 15.08 -1.40 1.81
C GLN A 192 14.40 -2.70 1.36
N SER A 193 14.16 -2.86 0.05
CA SER A 193 13.56 -4.08 -0.51
C SER A 193 14.41 -5.33 -0.34
N LEU A 194 13.76 -6.46 -0.17
CA LEU A 194 14.36 -7.79 -0.17
C LEU A 194 14.10 -8.58 -1.48
N LEU A 195 13.66 -7.90 -2.54
CA LEU A 195 13.38 -8.56 -3.82
C LEU A 195 14.58 -9.33 -4.39
N ASP A 196 15.79 -8.81 -4.23
CA ASP A 196 17.03 -9.42 -4.68
C ASP A 196 17.42 -10.69 -3.89
N GLU A 197 16.81 -10.92 -2.73
CA GLU A 197 17.07 -12.07 -1.86
C GLU A 197 15.88 -13.04 -1.77
N VAL A 198 14.73 -12.71 -2.37
CA VAL A 198 13.48 -13.44 -2.15
C VAL A 198 13.57 -14.94 -2.47
N ALA A 199 14.41 -15.32 -3.43
CA ALA A 199 14.63 -16.71 -3.82
C ALA A 199 15.31 -17.56 -2.73
N ALA A 200 16.01 -16.92 -1.78
CA ALA A 200 16.76 -17.60 -0.72
C ALA A 200 15.93 -17.94 0.51
N TYR A 201 14.68 -17.48 0.60
CA TYR A 201 13.83 -17.70 1.76
C TYR A 201 12.66 -18.61 1.45
N ASP A 202 12.46 -19.63 2.29
CA ASP A 202 11.37 -20.61 2.12
C ASP A 202 10.02 -20.09 2.65
N ASN A 203 10.04 -19.01 3.43
CA ASN A 203 8.89 -18.46 4.14
C ASN A 203 8.64 -16.97 3.85
N LEU A 204 9.02 -16.45 2.66
CA LEU A 204 8.83 -15.05 2.29
C LEU A 204 8.00 -14.92 1.01
N ILE A 205 6.96 -14.08 1.07
CA ILE A 205 6.24 -13.57 -0.09
C ILE A 205 6.29 -12.03 -0.03
N ILE A 206 6.76 -11.39 -1.10
CA ILE A 206 6.79 -9.93 -1.24
C ILE A 206 5.67 -9.49 -2.18
N LEU A 207 4.87 -8.51 -1.75
CA LEU A 207 3.82 -7.91 -2.58
C LEU A 207 4.28 -6.58 -3.17
N ARG A 208 3.94 -6.34 -4.43
CA ARG A 208 4.22 -5.09 -5.16
C ARG A 208 2.99 -4.64 -5.94
N THR A 209 2.93 -3.37 -6.33
CA THR A 209 1.79 -2.82 -7.06
C THR A 209 2.18 -1.73 -8.06
N CYS A 210 1.47 -1.66 -9.18
CA CYS A 210 1.57 -0.53 -10.10
C CYS A 210 0.78 0.72 -9.64
N SER A 211 0.01 0.61 -8.54
CA SER A 211 -0.95 1.66 -8.13
C SER A 211 -0.30 2.92 -7.55
N LYS A 212 0.95 2.85 -7.06
CA LYS A 212 1.56 3.94 -6.29
C LYS A 212 2.62 4.70 -7.10
N MET A 213 3.87 4.26 -7.11
CA MET A 213 4.96 4.93 -7.83
C MET A 213 4.68 5.06 -9.32
N LEU A 214 4.21 3.99 -9.95
CA LEU A 214 3.93 3.96 -11.39
C LEU A 214 2.63 4.71 -11.78
N GLY A 215 1.83 5.16 -10.81
CA GLY A 215 0.62 5.95 -11.06
C GLY A 215 -0.50 5.22 -11.80
N MET A 216 -0.50 3.88 -11.77
CA MET A 216 -1.43 3.04 -12.55
C MET A 216 -2.50 2.38 -11.67
N ALA A 217 -3.05 3.11 -10.71
CA ALA A 217 -4.06 2.58 -9.80
C ALA A 217 -5.30 2.02 -10.52
N ALA A 218 -5.71 2.64 -11.63
CA ALA A 218 -6.85 2.22 -12.44
C ALA A 218 -6.65 0.87 -13.15
N LEU A 219 -5.41 0.45 -13.42
CA LEU A 219 -5.11 -0.84 -14.05
C LEU A 219 -5.34 -2.03 -13.11
N ARG A 220 -5.44 -1.81 -11.80
CA ARG A 220 -5.58 -2.91 -10.83
C ARG A 220 -4.53 -4.00 -11.05
N CYS A 221 -3.24 -3.63 -11.14
CA CYS A 221 -2.13 -4.55 -11.36
C CYS A 221 -1.22 -4.62 -10.14
N GLY A 222 -0.96 -5.84 -9.67
CA GLY A 222 -0.05 -6.14 -8.56
C GLY A 222 0.71 -7.44 -8.78
N PHE A 223 1.70 -7.68 -7.94
CA PHE A 223 2.59 -8.83 -8.04
C PHE A 223 2.87 -9.43 -6.66
N ALA A 224 2.94 -10.75 -6.61
CA ALA A 224 3.58 -11.49 -5.53
C ALA A 224 4.88 -12.11 -6.06
N VAL A 225 5.94 -11.93 -5.32
CA VAL A 225 7.27 -12.46 -5.64
C VAL A 225 7.71 -13.36 -4.49
N ALA A 226 8.12 -14.59 -4.80
CA ALA A 226 8.51 -15.57 -3.81
C ALA A 226 9.49 -16.59 -4.44
N ASN A 227 10.02 -17.54 -3.66
CA ASN A 227 10.79 -18.64 -4.21
C ASN A 227 9.94 -19.52 -5.16
N ALA A 228 10.59 -20.41 -5.90
CA ALA A 228 9.93 -21.23 -6.92
C ALA A 228 8.76 -22.09 -6.36
N THR A 229 8.89 -22.62 -5.14
CA THR A 229 7.85 -23.43 -4.50
C THR A 229 6.61 -22.61 -4.19
N LEU A 230 6.76 -21.48 -3.48
CA LEU A 230 5.64 -20.61 -3.13
C LEU A 230 5.00 -19.99 -4.38
N THR A 231 5.79 -19.61 -5.37
CA THR A 231 5.29 -19.08 -6.64
C THR A 231 4.47 -20.13 -7.40
N GLY A 232 4.92 -21.39 -7.41
CA GLY A 232 4.17 -22.50 -8.01
C GLY A 232 2.80 -22.69 -7.36
N ILE A 233 2.74 -22.60 -6.03
CA ILE A 233 1.48 -22.69 -5.26
C ILE A 233 0.57 -21.49 -5.57
N LEU A 234 1.08 -20.26 -5.56
CA LEU A 234 0.31 -19.06 -5.88
C LEU A 234 -0.29 -19.12 -7.28
N ARG A 235 0.50 -19.55 -8.28
CA ARG A 235 0.03 -19.72 -9.66
C ARG A 235 -1.04 -20.81 -9.81
N ALA A 236 -0.98 -21.85 -9.00
CA ALA A 236 -1.99 -22.91 -8.97
C ALA A 236 -3.29 -22.49 -8.28
N ALA A 237 -3.19 -21.64 -7.27
CA ALA A 237 -4.31 -21.23 -6.43
C ALA A 237 -5.11 -20.04 -7.00
N LYS A 238 -4.46 -19.13 -7.71
CA LYS A 238 -5.16 -17.98 -8.31
C LYS A 238 -6.13 -18.42 -9.40
N SER A 239 -7.20 -17.66 -9.63
CA SER A 239 -8.11 -17.92 -10.73
C SER A 239 -7.37 -17.92 -12.09
N PRO A 240 -7.68 -18.87 -12.99
CA PRO A 240 -7.21 -18.78 -14.37
C PRO A 240 -7.62 -17.44 -14.98
N TYR A 241 -6.75 -16.84 -15.80
CA TYR A 241 -7.05 -15.59 -16.52
C TYR A 241 -7.43 -14.41 -15.60
N ASN A 242 -6.97 -14.40 -14.35
CA ASN A 242 -7.34 -13.40 -13.34
C ASN A 242 -7.04 -11.96 -13.78
N VAL A 243 -5.90 -11.70 -14.44
CA VAL A 243 -5.55 -10.38 -14.97
C VAL A 243 -5.96 -10.30 -16.43
N ASN A 244 -6.81 -9.34 -16.78
CA ASN A 244 -7.32 -9.16 -18.14
C ASN A 244 -6.25 -8.69 -19.13
N SER A 245 -6.47 -8.90 -20.45
CA SER A 245 -5.50 -8.59 -21.51
C SER A 245 -5.10 -7.11 -21.56
N VAL A 246 -6.04 -6.19 -21.32
CA VAL A 246 -5.77 -4.75 -21.32
C VAL A 246 -4.80 -4.41 -20.19
N THR A 247 -5.10 -4.87 -18.98
CA THR A 247 -4.22 -4.67 -17.82
C THR A 247 -2.83 -5.25 -18.05
N GLN A 248 -2.75 -6.51 -18.57
CA GLN A 248 -1.45 -7.14 -18.83
C GLN A 248 -0.60 -6.31 -19.81
N SER A 249 -1.17 -5.90 -20.93
CA SER A 249 -0.46 -5.19 -21.97
C SER A 249 -0.06 -3.77 -21.58
N LEU A 250 -0.98 -3.02 -20.95
CA LEU A 250 -0.70 -1.65 -20.50
C LEU A 250 0.30 -1.61 -19.35
N ALA A 251 0.19 -2.53 -18.39
CA ALA A 251 1.16 -2.61 -17.30
C ALA A 251 2.55 -3.06 -17.80
N ALA A 252 2.61 -3.97 -18.75
CA ALA A 252 3.88 -4.37 -19.38
C ALA A 252 4.54 -3.21 -20.13
N LEU A 253 3.76 -2.36 -20.83
CA LEU A 253 4.27 -1.14 -21.47
C LEU A 253 4.93 -0.22 -20.43
N VAL A 254 4.23 0.09 -19.36
CA VAL A 254 4.70 1.01 -18.29
C VAL A 254 5.96 0.46 -17.62
N LEU A 255 5.95 -0.82 -17.23
CA LEU A 255 7.11 -1.48 -16.60
C LEU A 255 8.32 -1.59 -17.53
N SER A 256 8.09 -1.64 -18.84
CA SER A 256 9.17 -1.68 -19.84
C SER A 256 9.77 -0.31 -20.14
N ASN A 257 9.14 0.77 -19.69
CA ASN A 257 9.63 2.12 -19.90
C ASN A 257 10.42 2.63 -18.67
N PRO A 258 11.76 2.61 -18.69
CA PRO A 258 12.56 3.03 -17.53
C PRO A 258 12.40 4.52 -17.18
N ALA A 259 11.89 5.35 -18.11
CA ALA A 259 11.64 6.76 -17.87
C ALA A 259 10.63 6.99 -16.74
N TYR A 260 9.64 6.10 -16.57
CA TYR A 260 8.69 6.20 -15.45
C TYR A 260 9.39 6.25 -14.09
N MET A 261 10.36 5.38 -13.85
CA MET A 261 11.12 5.41 -12.60
C MET A 261 12.11 6.57 -12.56
N ALA A 262 12.81 6.84 -13.66
CA ALA A 262 13.85 7.87 -13.71
C ALA A 262 13.30 9.29 -13.64
N GLU A 263 12.16 9.56 -14.26
CA GLU A 263 11.56 10.90 -14.35
C GLU A 263 10.51 11.15 -13.26
N TYR A 264 9.65 10.18 -12.98
CA TYR A 264 8.51 10.38 -12.07
C TYR A 264 8.91 10.27 -10.60
N LYS A 265 9.81 9.35 -10.25
CA LYS A 265 10.25 9.17 -8.87
C LYS A 265 10.83 10.46 -8.25
N PRO A 266 11.74 11.20 -8.90
CA PRO A 266 12.23 12.47 -8.35
C PRO A 266 11.13 13.51 -8.12
N LEU A 267 10.14 13.60 -9.03
CA LEU A 267 9.03 14.55 -8.92
C LEU A 267 8.13 14.20 -7.72
N LEU A 268 7.79 12.93 -7.55
CA LEU A 268 6.98 12.45 -6.43
C LEU A 268 7.71 12.62 -5.09
N LEU A 269 9.01 12.33 -5.04
CA LEU A 269 9.83 12.51 -3.85
C LEU A 269 9.99 13.99 -3.49
N ALA A 270 10.20 14.88 -4.45
CA ALA A 270 10.27 16.33 -4.21
C ALA A 270 8.95 16.87 -3.67
N SER A 271 7.82 16.45 -4.24
CA SER A 271 6.49 16.83 -3.76
C SER A 271 6.25 16.36 -2.31
N ARG A 272 6.56 15.10 -2.01
CA ARG A 272 6.46 14.56 -0.65
C ARG A 272 7.35 15.33 0.33
N THR A 273 8.59 15.63 -0.05
CA THR A 273 9.54 16.35 0.80
C THR A 273 9.00 17.74 1.13
N MET A 274 8.50 18.47 0.13
CA MET A 274 7.87 19.78 0.34
C MET A 274 6.69 19.71 1.33
N LEU A 275 5.82 18.70 1.19
CA LEU A 275 4.68 18.52 2.09
C LEU A 275 5.13 18.19 3.51
N TRP A 276 6.13 17.33 3.65
CA TRP A 276 6.70 16.95 4.94
C TRP A 276 7.37 18.14 5.64
N GLU A 277 8.19 18.91 4.93
CA GLU A 277 8.84 20.13 5.45
C GLU A 277 7.82 21.18 5.91
N GLY A 278 6.71 21.33 5.17
CA GLY A 278 5.62 22.19 5.57
C GLY A 278 4.98 21.78 6.89
N PHE A 279 4.70 20.50 7.08
CA PHE A 279 4.19 19.99 8.36
C PHE A 279 5.23 20.04 9.49
N ALA A 280 6.51 19.83 9.19
CA ALA A 280 7.59 20.01 10.17
C ALA A 280 7.68 21.45 10.66
N ALA A 281 7.44 22.44 9.80
CA ALA A 281 7.34 23.85 10.22
C ALA A 281 6.14 24.07 11.14
N LEU A 282 4.96 23.50 10.83
CA LEU A 282 3.78 23.59 11.70
C LEU A 282 4.00 22.90 13.08
N GLU A 283 4.75 21.83 13.12
CA GLU A 283 5.18 21.18 14.38
C GLU A 283 6.09 22.09 15.20
N GLN A 284 7.07 22.75 14.57
CA GLN A 284 7.95 23.72 15.24
C GLN A 284 7.18 24.94 15.78
N GLU A 285 6.12 25.38 15.11
CA GLU A 285 5.22 26.43 15.58
C GLU A 285 4.27 25.96 16.72
N GLY A 286 4.24 24.66 17.03
CA GLY A 286 3.33 24.05 18.00
C GLY A 286 1.87 24.08 17.52
N LEU A 287 1.64 24.01 16.22
CA LEU A 287 0.31 23.93 15.58
C LEU A 287 -0.15 22.50 15.32
N VAL A 288 0.78 21.58 15.17
CA VAL A 288 0.53 20.12 15.20
C VAL A 288 1.46 19.49 16.23
N GLU A 289 1.08 18.31 16.74
CA GLU A 289 1.86 17.65 17.80
C GLU A 289 3.12 16.98 17.23
N ARG A 290 2.99 16.34 16.06
CA ARG A 290 4.09 15.59 15.45
C ARG A 290 3.85 15.31 13.98
N VAL A 291 4.92 15.42 13.17
CA VAL A 291 4.99 14.83 11.84
C VAL A 291 5.98 13.65 11.86
N TYR A 292 5.55 12.49 11.36
CA TYR A 292 6.40 11.30 11.34
C TYR A 292 7.34 11.30 10.13
N PRO A 293 8.52 10.63 10.23
CA PRO A 293 9.38 10.41 9.07
C PRO A 293 8.62 9.72 7.94
N THR A 294 9.00 10.00 6.69
CA THR A 294 8.28 9.45 5.54
C THR A 294 9.18 8.71 4.56
N CYS A 295 8.81 7.46 4.27
CA CYS A 295 9.39 6.59 3.23
C CYS A 295 8.35 6.22 2.16
N THR A 296 7.25 6.99 2.03
CA THR A 296 6.12 6.73 1.12
C THR A 296 5.84 7.94 0.22
N ASN A 297 4.67 8.01 -0.42
CA ASN A 297 4.20 9.19 -1.15
C ASN A 297 3.19 10.04 -0.35
N PHE A 298 3.20 9.94 0.97
CA PHE A 298 2.31 10.68 1.84
C PHE A 298 3.03 11.05 3.15
N VAL A 299 2.45 11.93 3.93
CA VAL A 299 2.87 12.27 5.29
C VAL A 299 1.84 11.78 6.30
N PHE A 300 2.31 11.44 7.50
CA PHE A 300 1.48 11.05 8.64
C PHE A 300 1.70 12.04 9.77
N VAL A 301 0.62 12.61 10.28
CA VAL A 301 0.64 13.73 11.23
C VAL A 301 -0.23 13.40 12.43
N LYS A 302 0.29 13.68 13.64
CA LYS A 302 -0.47 13.62 14.89
C LYS A 302 -0.93 15.01 15.29
N THR A 303 -2.20 15.17 15.62
CA THR A 303 -2.81 16.40 16.11
C THR A 303 -4.12 16.11 16.83
N ASP A 304 -4.42 16.86 17.89
CA ASP A 304 -5.72 16.85 18.57
C ASP A 304 -6.84 17.50 17.73
N ARG A 305 -6.49 18.13 16.62
CA ARG A 305 -7.39 18.84 15.70
C ARG A 305 -7.74 18.04 14.43
N ALA A 306 -7.44 16.73 14.39
CA ALA A 306 -7.55 15.94 13.16
C ALA A 306 -8.95 15.99 12.52
N MET A 307 -10.01 15.90 13.32
CA MET A 307 -11.38 15.99 12.82
C MET A 307 -11.69 17.39 12.27
N ALA A 308 -11.39 18.44 13.03
CA ALA A 308 -11.63 19.81 12.60
C ALA A 308 -10.87 20.19 11.32
N ILE A 309 -9.61 19.76 11.21
CA ILE A 309 -8.81 19.96 10.00
C ILE A 309 -9.45 19.24 8.80
N GLN A 310 -9.86 17.99 8.96
CA GLN A 310 -10.50 17.23 7.88
C GLN A 310 -11.78 17.90 7.39
N GLU A 311 -12.66 18.33 8.30
CA GLU A 311 -13.92 19.02 7.95
C GLU A 311 -13.66 20.37 7.29
N PHE A 312 -12.73 21.15 7.85
CA PHE A 312 -12.37 22.48 7.29
C PHE A 312 -11.80 22.41 5.88
N LEU A 313 -11.01 21.37 5.59
CA LEU A 313 -10.51 21.09 4.23
C LEU A 313 -11.64 20.60 3.31
N LYS A 314 -12.50 19.70 3.81
CA LYS A 314 -13.62 19.14 3.07
C LYS A 314 -14.58 20.22 2.59
N ASP A 315 -14.89 21.22 3.42
CA ASP A 315 -15.73 22.38 3.07
C ASP A 315 -15.12 23.24 1.95
N ARG A 316 -13.82 23.09 1.70
CA ARG A 316 -13.07 23.77 0.62
C ARG A 316 -12.82 22.88 -0.59
N GLY A 317 -13.47 21.72 -0.64
CA GLY A 317 -13.32 20.76 -1.72
C GLY A 317 -11.97 20.02 -1.73
N ILE A 318 -11.31 19.93 -0.58
CA ILE A 318 -10.05 19.20 -0.37
C ILE A 318 -10.32 17.98 0.52
N ILE A 319 -9.94 16.79 0.08
CA ILE A 319 -10.13 15.58 0.86
C ILE A 319 -8.79 14.94 1.24
N ILE A 320 -8.65 14.61 2.55
CA ILE A 320 -7.55 13.88 3.14
C ILE A 320 -8.08 12.72 3.98
N ARG A 321 -7.22 11.82 4.43
CA ARG A 321 -7.65 10.68 5.25
C ARG A 321 -7.33 10.91 6.72
N ARG A 322 -8.34 10.70 7.59
CA ARG A 322 -8.21 10.70 9.05
C ARG A 322 -8.16 9.26 9.58
N PHE A 323 -7.35 9.05 10.61
CA PHE A 323 -7.25 7.79 11.34
C PHE A 323 -7.50 8.02 12.84
N GLY A 324 -8.54 7.41 13.36
CA GLY A 324 -8.97 7.66 14.74
C GLY A 324 -9.24 9.14 14.99
N GLU A 325 -8.96 9.61 16.20
CA GLU A 325 -9.24 10.99 16.63
C GLU A 325 -8.06 11.94 16.42
N HIS A 326 -6.83 11.39 16.30
CA HIS A 326 -5.60 12.17 16.43
C HIS A 326 -4.68 12.13 15.23
N TYR A 327 -5.01 11.40 14.18
CA TYR A 327 -4.07 11.23 13.07
C TYR A 327 -4.65 11.60 11.72
N LEU A 328 -3.80 12.21 10.90
CA LEU A 328 -4.07 12.53 9.50
C LEU A 328 -3.02 11.88 8.61
N ARG A 329 -3.46 11.35 7.47
CA ARG A 329 -2.58 10.95 6.37
C ARG A 329 -2.92 11.82 5.17
N ILE A 330 -1.93 12.50 4.64
CA ILE A 330 -2.05 13.42 3.51
C ILE A 330 -1.15 12.93 2.39
N THR A 331 -1.74 12.54 1.27
CA THR A 331 -1.00 12.17 0.05
C THR A 331 -0.31 13.40 -0.51
N ALA A 332 0.93 13.26 -0.99
CA ALA A 332 1.61 14.32 -1.70
C ALA A 332 0.98 14.51 -3.10
N GLY A 333 0.39 15.67 -3.33
CA GLY A 333 -0.17 16.11 -4.60
C GLY A 333 0.83 16.90 -5.44
N THR A 334 0.34 17.73 -6.35
CA THR A 334 1.17 18.74 -7.03
C THR A 334 1.70 19.76 -6.03
N GLN A 335 2.74 20.50 -6.39
CA GLN A 335 3.26 21.56 -5.52
C GLN A 335 2.21 22.61 -5.17
N ALA A 336 1.29 22.89 -6.08
CA ALA A 336 0.20 23.86 -5.86
C ALA A 336 -0.81 23.31 -4.83
N GLU A 337 -1.21 22.04 -4.95
CA GLU A 337 -2.11 21.38 -4.02
C GLU A 337 -1.49 21.26 -2.62
N ASN A 338 -0.20 20.91 -2.54
CA ASN A 338 0.51 20.83 -1.26
C ASN A 338 0.57 22.18 -0.56
N ARG A 339 0.90 23.28 -1.29
CA ARG A 339 0.89 24.64 -0.72
C ARG A 339 -0.49 25.00 -0.21
N GLU A 340 -1.51 24.80 -1.04
CA GLU A 340 -2.89 25.12 -0.66
C GLU A 340 -3.31 24.39 0.63
N VAL A 341 -3.03 23.11 0.75
CA VAL A 341 -3.35 22.31 1.95
C VAL A 341 -2.61 22.88 3.17
N LEU A 342 -1.31 23.15 3.04
CA LEU A 342 -0.51 23.69 4.14
C LEU A 342 -1.00 25.09 4.56
N ASP A 343 -1.28 25.99 3.61
CA ASP A 343 -1.76 27.34 3.88
C ASP A 343 -3.12 27.33 4.57
N VAL A 344 -4.05 26.48 4.10
CA VAL A 344 -5.40 26.33 4.69
C VAL A 344 -5.32 25.80 6.11
N ILE A 345 -4.49 24.78 6.37
CA ILE A 345 -4.31 24.23 7.72
C ILE A 345 -3.64 25.24 8.63
N ALA A 346 -2.57 25.89 8.17
CA ALA A 346 -1.86 26.91 8.95
C ALA A 346 -2.78 28.07 9.34
N PHE A 347 -3.57 28.58 8.38
CA PHE A 347 -4.54 29.64 8.62
C PHE A 347 -5.56 29.23 9.71
N MET A 348 -6.14 28.05 9.58
CA MET A 348 -7.12 27.55 10.56
C MET A 348 -6.52 27.47 11.97
N LEU A 349 -5.37 26.83 12.09
CA LEU A 349 -4.75 26.54 13.38
C LEU A 349 -4.20 27.80 14.07
N ARG A 350 -3.64 28.76 13.30
CA ARG A 350 -3.17 30.04 13.84
C ARG A 350 -4.34 30.89 14.35
N LYS A 351 -5.43 30.96 13.60
CA LYS A 351 -6.65 31.67 14.03
C LYS A 351 -7.20 31.09 15.34
N GLU A 352 -7.32 29.76 15.45
CA GLU A 352 -7.77 29.13 16.69
C GLU A 352 -6.82 29.39 17.88
N LYS A 353 -5.51 29.49 17.63
CA LYS A 353 -4.53 29.80 18.67
C LYS A 353 -4.67 31.24 19.15
N GLU A 354 -4.92 32.18 18.24
CA GLU A 354 -5.20 33.59 18.57
C GLU A 354 -6.50 33.72 19.39
N ASP A 355 -7.60 33.09 18.96
CA ASP A 355 -8.90 33.14 19.64
C ASP A 355 -8.86 32.52 21.05
N ARG A 356 -7.94 31.60 21.36
CA ARG A 356 -7.73 31.05 22.71
C ARG A 356 -6.92 31.95 23.63
N HIS A 357 -6.21 32.93 23.10
CA HIS A 357 -5.33 33.83 23.85
C HIS A 357 -5.95 35.24 23.99
N ALA A 358 -7.06 35.49 23.30
CA ALA A 358 -7.89 36.71 23.40
C ALA A 358 -9.02 36.55 24.44
#